data_83be951f434d45d4b064da5ac463cb07
#
_entry.id   83be951f434d45d4b064da5ac463cb07
#
_cell.length_a   1.000
_cell.length_b   1.000
_cell.length_c   1.000
_cell.angle_alpha   90.00
_cell.angle_beta   90.00
_cell.angle_gamma   90.00
#
_symmetry.space_group_name_H-M   'P 1'
#
loop_
_entity.id
_entity.type
_entity.pdbx_description
1 polymer ?
#
loop_
_entity_poly.entity_id
_entity_poly.type
_entity_poly.pdbx_seq_one_letter_code
_entity_poly.pdbx_strand_id
1 'polypeptide(L)'
;CLNKLEDEDTGEVALTRIACRLLDDQSCKCGQYPIRHQFIPDCIVLKPSNIDENAYWMPKTCAYRLLWSGQPLFDWHPLISGNPETVHTANISVRGMTLSEFDINEEDWEDHIIEEPL
;
A
#
# COMPACT_ATOMS: atom_id res chain seq x y z
N CYS A 1 0.55 3.75 -1.27
CA CYS A 1 1.62 4.16 -2.22
C CYS A 1 1.82 3.19 -3.39
N LEU A 2 1.10 2.08 -3.42
CA LEU A 2 1.06 1.22 -4.60
C LEU A 2 -0.20 1.55 -5.39
N ASN A 3 -0.06 1.63 -6.71
CA ASN A 3 -1.18 1.84 -7.59
C ASN A 3 -2.07 0.59 -7.62
N LYS A 4 -3.35 0.80 -7.84
CA LYS A 4 -4.36 -0.24 -7.76
C LYS A 4 -5.17 -0.27 -9.04
N LEU A 5 -5.68 -1.44 -9.37
CA LEU A 5 -6.61 -1.64 -10.48
C LEU A 5 -7.93 -2.12 -9.90
N GLU A 6 -9.03 -1.54 -10.34
CA GLU A 6 -10.37 -1.92 -9.92
C GLU A 6 -11.10 -2.56 -11.11
N ASP A 7 -11.69 -3.74 -10.88
CA ASP A 7 -12.51 -4.41 -11.87
C ASP A 7 -13.86 -3.70 -11.97
N GLU A 8 -14.21 -3.23 -13.16
CA GLU A 8 -15.46 -2.48 -13.39
C GLU A 8 -16.72 -3.32 -13.16
N ASP A 9 -16.63 -4.63 -13.38
CA ASP A 9 -17.77 -5.52 -13.28
C ASP A 9 -17.99 -6.04 -11.85
N THR A 10 -16.90 -6.35 -11.12
CA THR A 10 -16.98 -6.96 -9.78
C THR A 10 -16.68 -5.98 -8.65
N GLY A 11 -16.02 -4.86 -8.94
CA GLY A 11 -15.55 -3.93 -7.93
C GLY A 11 -14.33 -4.42 -7.14
N GLU A 12 -13.75 -5.55 -7.55
CA GLU A 12 -12.53 -6.05 -6.89
C GLU A 12 -11.35 -5.14 -7.15
N VAL A 13 -10.56 -4.91 -6.09
CA VAL A 13 -9.36 -4.06 -6.15
C VAL A 13 -8.13 -4.95 -6.08
N ALA A 14 -7.27 -4.83 -7.10
CA ALA A 14 -5.99 -5.51 -7.16
C ALA A 14 -4.85 -4.52 -6.92
N LEU A 15 -3.89 -4.90 -6.08
CA LEU A 15 -2.68 -4.12 -5.86
C LEU A 15 -1.66 -4.46 -6.94
N THR A 16 -0.97 -3.44 -7.43
CA THR A 16 0.17 -3.61 -8.33
C THR A 16 1.46 -3.29 -7.59
N ARG A 17 2.60 -3.72 -8.13
CA ARG A 17 3.91 -3.30 -7.64
C ARG A 17 4.36 -1.96 -8.23
N ILE A 18 3.48 -1.29 -8.96
CA ILE A 18 3.75 0.03 -9.54
C ILE A 18 3.60 1.07 -8.45
N ALA A 19 4.72 1.61 -7.99
CA ALA A 19 4.76 2.51 -6.85
C ALA A 19 4.52 3.97 -7.25
N CYS A 20 3.91 4.72 -6.33
CA CYS A 20 3.89 6.17 -6.39
C CYS A 20 5.33 6.69 -6.55
N ARG A 21 5.49 7.72 -7.37
CA ARG A 21 6.80 8.34 -7.66
C ARG A 21 7.54 8.81 -6.41
N LEU A 22 6.83 9.03 -5.30
CA LEU A 22 7.42 9.48 -4.04
C LEU A 22 7.87 8.36 -3.13
N LEU A 23 7.53 7.10 -3.45
CA LEU A 23 7.88 5.96 -2.60
C LEU A 23 9.36 5.62 -2.72
N ASP A 24 10.05 5.54 -1.57
CA ASP A 24 11.40 5.00 -1.48
C ASP A 24 11.30 3.47 -1.36
N ASP A 25 11.84 2.76 -2.34
CA ASP A 25 11.76 1.29 -2.43
C ASP A 25 12.51 0.58 -1.29
N GLN A 26 13.51 1.21 -0.72
CA GLN A 26 14.32 0.59 0.35
C GLN A 26 13.74 0.81 1.74
N SER A 27 13.29 2.03 2.04
CA SER A 27 12.68 2.36 3.33
C SER A 27 11.18 2.06 3.35
N CYS A 28 10.56 1.92 2.20
CA CYS A 28 9.10 1.79 2.02
C CYS A 28 8.33 2.99 2.59
N LYS A 29 8.96 4.16 2.59
CA LYS A 29 8.39 5.42 3.06
C LYS A 29 8.28 6.42 1.94
N CYS A 30 7.34 7.35 2.08
CA CYS A 30 7.22 8.49 1.18
C CYS A 30 8.43 9.41 1.34
N GLY A 31 9.16 9.67 0.27
CA GLY A 31 10.35 10.54 0.28
C GLY A 31 10.03 12.02 0.49
N GLN A 32 8.77 12.42 0.29
CA GLN A 32 8.32 13.82 0.41
C GLN A 32 7.03 13.92 1.23
N TYR A 33 6.92 13.13 2.29
CA TYR A 33 5.68 13.02 3.07
C TYR A 33 5.09 14.38 3.51
N PRO A 34 5.88 15.32 4.08
CA PRO A 34 5.33 16.60 4.55
C PRO A 34 4.71 17.47 3.45
N ILE A 35 5.23 17.37 2.22
CA ILE A 35 4.77 18.17 1.09
C ILE A 35 4.17 17.31 -0.03
N ARG A 36 3.76 16.10 0.29
CA ARG A 36 3.29 15.13 -0.71
C ARG A 36 2.14 15.63 -1.57
N HIS A 37 1.27 16.46 -1.03
CA HIS A 37 0.12 17.00 -1.76
C HIS A 37 0.51 18.04 -2.83
N GLN A 38 1.74 18.57 -2.77
CA GLN A 38 2.26 19.43 -3.83
C GLN A 38 2.59 18.62 -5.09
N PHE A 39 2.94 17.33 -4.91
CA PHE A 39 3.25 16.42 -6.02
C PHE A 39 2.06 15.55 -6.39
N ILE A 40 1.32 15.07 -5.40
CA ILE A 40 0.17 14.17 -5.56
C ILE A 40 -1.01 14.78 -4.80
N PRO A 41 -1.79 15.67 -5.44
CA PRO A 41 -2.92 16.33 -4.75
C PRO A 41 -3.96 15.38 -4.18
N ASP A 42 -4.14 14.21 -4.80
CA ASP A 42 -5.14 13.20 -4.42
C ASP A 42 -4.61 12.18 -3.41
N CYS A 43 -3.41 12.37 -2.87
CA CYS A 43 -2.85 11.45 -1.88
C CYS A 43 -3.79 11.35 -0.67
N ILE A 44 -4.20 10.11 -0.34
CA ILE A 44 -5.16 9.87 0.73
C ILE A 44 -4.52 10.12 2.09
N VAL A 45 -5.25 10.85 2.95
CA VAL A 45 -4.92 11.01 4.37
C VAL A 45 -5.90 10.17 5.17
N LEU A 46 -5.45 9.01 5.68
CA LEU A 46 -6.31 8.14 6.47
C LEU A 46 -6.57 8.72 7.86
N LYS A 47 -7.83 8.74 8.24
CA LYS A 47 -8.31 9.21 9.55
C LYS A 47 -9.41 8.28 10.05
N PRO A 48 -9.68 8.24 11.36
CA PRO A 48 -10.84 7.49 11.86
C PRO A 48 -12.15 7.87 11.19
N SER A 49 -12.27 9.13 10.76
CA SER A 49 -13.49 9.65 10.11
C SER A 49 -13.65 9.21 8.66
N ASN A 50 -12.60 8.74 7.98
CA ASN A 50 -12.67 8.37 6.56
C ASN A 50 -12.25 6.93 6.26
N ILE A 51 -11.88 6.15 7.26
CA ILE A 51 -11.45 4.76 7.04
C ILE A 51 -12.58 3.91 6.44
N ASP A 52 -13.82 4.17 6.78
CA ASP A 52 -14.98 3.46 6.23
C ASP A 52 -15.03 3.54 4.70
N GLU A 53 -14.70 4.71 4.15
CA GLU A 53 -14.73 4.96 2.72
C GLU A 53 -13.53 4.35 1.99
N ASN A 54 -12.40 4.19 2.68
CA ASN A 54 -11.14 3.82 2.08
C ASN A 54 -10.70 2.37 2.38
N ALA A 55 -11.35 1.69 3.32
CA ALA A 55 -10.93 0.37 3.76
C ALA A 55 -10.85 -0.66 2.62
N TYR A 56 -11.82 -0.65 1.70
CA TYR A 56 -11.85 -1.59 0.58
C TYR A 56 -10.67 -1.39 -0.39
N TRP A 57 -10.12 -0.18 -0.40
CA TRP A 57 -9.00 0.21 -1.26
C TRP A 57 -7.64 -0.16 -0.67
N MET A 58 -7.60 -0.49 0.63
CA MET A 58 -6.38 -0.85 1.33
C MET A 58 -6.11 -2.36 1.22
N PRO A 59 -4.84 -2.79 1.28
CA PRO A 59 -4.52 -4.21 1.31
C PRO A 59 -5.11 -4.89 2.54
N LYS A 60 -5.34 -6.20 2.45
CA LYS A 60 -5.87 -6.99 3.57
C LYS A 60 -4.93 -7.01 4.78
N THR A 61 -3.64 -6.76 4.55
CA THR A 61 -2.61 -6.68 5.59
C THR A 61 -2.49 -5.29 6.22
N CYS A 62 -3.20 -4.30 5.69
CA CYS A 62 -3.15 -2.93 6.22
C CYS A 62 -3.64 -2.88 7.66
N ALA A 63 -2.81 -2.32 8.56
CA ALA A 63 -3.14 -2.21 9.97
C ALA A 63 -4.43 -1.43 10.22
N TYR A 64 -4.65 -0.35 9.49
CA TYR A 64 -5.87 0.45 9.62
C TYR A 64 -7.11 -0.33 9.22
N ARG A 65 -7.02 -1.10 8.13
CA ARG A 65 -8.12 -1.96 7.67
C ARG A 65 -8.42 -3.07 8.67
N LEU A 66 -7.38 -3.71 9.23
CA LEU A 66 -7.54 -4.75 10.25
C LEU A 66 -8.25 -4.22 11.49
N LEU A 67 -7.80 -3.08 12.02
CA LEU A 67 -8.41 -2.45 13.20
C LEU A 67 -9.85 -2.02 12.91
N TRP A 68 -10.10 -1.46 11.73
CA TRP A 68 -11.46 -1.07 11.33
C TRP A 68 -12.42 -2.27 11.30
N SER A 69 -11.95 -3.44 10.82
CA SER A 69 -12.76 -4.65 10.75
C SER A 69 -12.81 -5.47 12.04
N GLY A 70 -12.15 -4.99 13.11
CA GLY A 70 -12.11 -5.70 14.40
C GLY A 70 -11.15 -6.87 14.42
N GLN A 71 -10.19 -6.93 13.48
CA GLN A 71 -9.21 -8.01 13.41
C GLN A 71 -7.92 -7.63 14.15
N PRO A 72 -7.20 -8.61 14.72
CA PRO A 72 -5.91 -8.34 15.35
C PRO A 72 -4.84 -8.01 14.30
N LEU A 73 -3.82 -7.27 14.71
CA LEU A 73 -2.65 -7.02 13.87
C LEU A 73 -1.82 -8.31 13.73
N PHE A 74 -1.11 -8.43 12.62
CA PHE A 74 -0.20 -9.55 12.40
C PHE A 74 1.02 -9.45 13.32
N ASP A 75 1.61 -10.61 13.65
CA ASP A 75 2.76 -10.70 14.56
C ASP A 75 3.99 -9.92 14.09
N TRP A 76 4.15 -9.76 12.77
CA TRP A 76 5.26 -9.01 12.19
C TRP A 76 5.06 -7.50 12.23
N HIS A 77 3.86 -7.02 12.60
CA HIS A 77 3.63 -5.57 12.70
C HIS A 77 4.47 -4.99 13.84
N PRO A 78 5.13 -3.83 13.65
CA PRO A 78 6.02 -3.24 14.67
C PRO A 78 5.38 -3.03 16.05
N LEU A 79 4.07 -2.75 16.10
CA LEU A 79 3.36 -2.60 17.37
C LEU A 79 3.24 -3.92 18.14
N ILE A 80 3.31 -5.05 17.46
CA ILE A 80 3.25 -6.38 18.08
C ILE A 80 4.64 -6.91 18.34
N SER A 81 5.53 -6.85 17.32
CA SER A 81 6.90 -7.37 17.44
C SER A 81 7.86 -6.48 18.23
N GLY A 82 7.57 -5.18 18.29
CA GLY A 82 8.48 -4.20 18.87
C GLY A 82 9.70 -3.89 17.99
N ASN A 83 9.72 -4.38 16.74
CA ASN A 83 10.86 -4.22 15.83
C ASN A 83 10.35 -3.77 14.45
N PRO A 84 10.80 -2.61 13.93
CA PRO A 84 10.35 -2.12 12.62
C PRO A 84 10.87 -2.97 11.44
N GLU A 85 11.81 -3.87 11.66
CA GLU A 85 12.36 -4.72 10.59
C GLU A 85 11.62 -6.04 10.40
N THR A 86 10.74 -6.44 11.31
CA THR A 86 10.05 -7.74 11.20
C THR A 86 9.18 -7.88 9.97
N VAL A 87 8.57 -6.80 9.48
CA VAL A 87 7.79 -6.81 8.25
C VAL A 87 8.65 -7.19 7.04
N HIS A 88 9.90 -6.79 7.03
CA HIS A 88 10.86 -7.10 5.96
C HIS A 88 11.39 -8.53 6.07
N THR A 89 11.73 -8.96 7.27
CA THR A 89 12.23 -10.32 7.50
C THR A 89 11.15 -11.38 7.28
N ALA A 90 9.87 -11.00 7.44
CA ALA A 90 8.74 -11.89 7.17
C ALA A 90 8.37 -11.95 5.68
N ASN A 91 9.08 -11.22 4.81
CA ASN A 91 8.82 -11.13 3.37
C ASN A 91 7.42 -10.58 3.02
N ILE A 92 6.88 -9.73 3.88
CA ILE A 92 5.56 -9.11 3.68
C ILE A 92 5.70 -7.72 3.05
N SER A 93 6.84 -7.05 3.26
CA SER A 93 7.04 -5.71 2.71
C SER A 93 7.31 -5.75 1.21
N VAL A 94 7.16 -4.58 0.58
CA VAL A 94 7.43 -4.42 -0.84
C VAL A 94 8.86 -3.93 -1.13
N ARG A 95 9.72 -3.96 -0.12
CA ARG A 95 11.12 -3.53 -0.27
C ARG A 95 11.80 -4.30 -1.41
N GLY A 96 12.38 -3.57 -2.36
CA GLY A 96 13.13 -4.15 -3.46
C GLY A 96 12.28 -4.74 -4.58
N MET A 97 10.94 -4.63 -4.53
CA MET A 97 10.07 -5.24 -5.56
C MET A 97 9.20 -4.23 -6.31
N THR A 98 9.32 -2.94 -6.00
CA THR A 98 8.49 -1.92 -6.65
C THR A 98 9.13 -1.38 -7.93
N LEU A 99 8.27 -0.94 -8.86
CA LEU A 99 8.66 -0.22 -10.06
C LEU A 99 8.00 1.15 -10.02
N SER A 100 8.73 2.20 -10.43
CA SER A 100 8.16 3.55 -10.43
C SER A 100 7.03 3.68 -11.46
N GLU A 101 5.97 4.42 -11.11
CA GLU A 101 4.89 4.74 -12.04
C GLU A 101 5.39 5.50 -13.29
N PHE A 102 6.55 6.14 -13.22
CA PHE A 102 7.16 6.82 -14.37
C PHE A 102 7.75 5.86 -15.39
N ASP A 103 8.10 4.64 -14.97
CA ASP A 103 8.81 3.68 -15.80
C ASP A 103 7.88 2.69 -16.51
N ILE A 104 6.62 2.63 -16.12
CA ILE A 104 5.65 1.65 -16.62
C ILE A 104 4.43 2.36 -17.19
N ASN A 105 4.07 2.02 -18.42
CA ASN A 105 2.84 2.54 -19.03
C ASN A 105 1.61 1.96 -18.32
N GLU A 106 0.58 2.77 -18.17
CA GLU A 106 -0.64 2.39 -17.45
C GLU A 106 -1.30 1.15 -18.08
N GLU A 107 -1.23 0.99 -19.39
CA GLU A 107 -1.75 -0.18 -20.12
C GLU A 107 -1.05 -1.48 -19.75
N ASP A 108 0.16 -1.41 -19.17
CA ASP A 108 0.95 -2.58 -18.77
C ASP A 108 0.81 -2.92 -17.29
N TRP A 109 0.03 -2.15 -16.52
CA TRP A 109 -0.11 -2.34 -15.07
C TRP A 109 -0.69 -3.70 -14.71
N GLU A 110 -1.54 -4.26 -15.56
CA GLU A 110 -2.13 -5.58 -15.32
C GLU A 110 -1.08 -6.69 -15.22
N ASP A 111 0.06 -6.52 -15.86
CA ASP A 111 1.17 -7.47 -15.83
C ASP A 111 1.93 -7.43 -14.48
N HIS A 112 1.62 -6.46 -13.63
CA HIS A 112 2.34 -6.20 -12.39
C HIS A 112 1.47 -6.33 -11.14
N ILE A 113 0.37 -7.07 -11.23
CA ILE A 113 -0.50 -7.33 -10.09
C ILE A 113 0.21 -8.20 -9.07
N ILE A 114 0.11 -7.80 -7.79
CA ILE A 114 0.59 -8.59 -6.66
C ILE A 114 -0.59 -9.47 -6.19
N GLU A 115 -0.42 -10.78 -6.26
CA GLU A 115 -1.49 -11.70 -5.86
C GLU A 115 -1.49 -11.95 -4.36
N GLU A 116 -0.37 -12.34 -3.79
CA GLU A 116 -0.22 -12.66 -2.37
C GLU A 116 1.15 -12.18 -1.85
N PRO A 117 1.28 -11.87 -0.55
CA PRO A 117 0.29 -11.98 0.53
C PRO A 117 -0.51 -10.68 0.77
N LEU A 118 -0.30 -9.65 0.00
CA LEU A 118 -0.97 -8.36 0.19
C LEU A 118 -2.46 -8.32 -0.31
#